data_417d0f882038334b0a62907ca4f200f7
#
_entry.id   417d0f882038334b0a62907ca4f200f7
#
_cell.length_a   1.000
_cell.length_b   1.000
_cell.length_c   1.000
_cell.angle_alpha   90.00
_cell.angle_beta   90.00
_cell.angle_gamma   90.00
#
_symmetry.space_group_name_H-M   'P 1'
#
loop_
_entity.id
_entity.type
_entity.pdbx_description
1 polymer ?
#
loop_
_entity_poly.entity_id
_entity_poly.type
_entity_poly.pdbx_seq_one_letter_code
_entity_poly.pdbx_strand_id
1 'polypeptide(L)'
;PLGKWTTQRYDFMQLKKILSHWQTGLDGKAWNSLFWGNHDQPRAASRWGDDSPLSAKMLAICLLSLQGTPYIYEGDELGMTNAYFKDLSQYRDIESLNAFKELTGAGLISADEMMECLALRSRDNARTPVQWDDSPNAGFTTGTPWMPLNPNYHEINAEQALADPDSV
;
A
#
# COMPACT_ATOMS: atom_id res chain seq x y z
N PRO A 1 -20.70 -8.28 5.88
CA PRO A 1 -20.14 -9.58 6.30
C PRO A 1 -18.68 -9.77 5.89
N LEU A 2 -18.23 -9.18 4.76
CA LEU A 2 -16.87 -9.37 4.24
C LEU A 2 -15.81 -8.42 4.85
N GLY A 3 -16.20 -7.46 5.67
CA GLY A 3 -15.29 -6.49 6.30
C GLY A 3 -14.53 -5.65 5.27
N LYS A 4 -13.19 -5.64 5.36
CA LYS A 4 -12.32 -4.91 4.42
C LYS A 4 -12.14 -5.63 3.06
N TRP A 5 -12.57 -6.88 2.95
CA TRP A 5 -12.36 -7.71 1.76
C TRP A 5 -13.36 -7.35 0.67
N THR A 6 -12.99 -6.36 -0.13
CA THR A 6 -13.84 -5.82 -1.21
C THR A 6 -12.97 -5.27 -2.33
N THR A 7 -13.45 -5.35 -3.55
CA THR A 7 -12.85 -4.74 -4.73
C THR A 7 -13.29 -3.29 -4.95
N GLN A 8 -14.24 -2.79 -4.16
CA GLN A 8 -14.74 -1.41 -4.28
C GLN A 8 -13.63 -0.40 -3.95
N ARG A 9 -13.54 0.63 -4.77
CA ARG A 9 -12.64 1.77 -4.50
C ARG A 9 -13.18 2.63 -3.36
N TYR A 10 -12.28 3.29 -2.65
CA TYR A 10 -12.63 4.24 -1.60
C TYR A 10 -13.22 5.52 -2.20
N ASP A 11 -14.16 6.12 -1.46
CA ASP A 11 -14.78 7.39 -1.85
C ASP A 11 -13.88 8.57 -1.44
N PHE A 12 -13.30 9.24 -2.43
CA PHE A 12 -12.46 10.42 -2.22
C PHE A 12 -13.20 11.59 -1.56
N MET A 13 -14.50 11.71 -1.74
CA MET A 13 -15.26 12.76 -1.07
C MET A 13 -15.39 12.49 0.42
N GLN A 14 -15.51 11.23 0.83
CA GLN A 14 -15.45 10.85 2.25
C GLN A 14 -14.06 11.08 2.83
N LEU A 15 -13.00 10.68 2.12
CA LEU A 15 -11.63 10.95 2.53
C LEU A 15 -11.39 12.44 2.77
N LYS A 16 -11.78 13.29 1.81
CA LYS A 16 -11.66 14.75 1.93
C LYS A 16 -12.41 15.31 3.14
N LYS A 17 -13.60 14.81 3.42
CA LYS A 17 -14.38 15.21 4.61
C LYS A 17 -13.67 14.80 5.90
N ILE A 18 -13.08 13.60 5.97
CA ILE A 18 -12.35 13.13 7.13
C ILE A 18 -11.11 13.98 7.37
N LEU A 19 -10.29 14.23 6.33
CA LEU A 19 -9.12 15.09 6.44
C LEU A 19 -9.49 16.50 6.91
N SER A 20 -10.51 17.12 6.30
CA SER A 20 -10.99 18.45 6.69
C SER A 20 -11.49 18.46 8.14
N HIS A 21 -12.22 17.43 8.56
CA HIS A 21 -12.74 17.31 9.94
C HIS A 21 -11.59 17.30 10.95
N TRP A 22 -10.55 16.51 10.72
CA TRP A 22 -9.43 16.44 11.64
C TRP A 22 -8.57 17.71 11.61
N GLN A 23 -8.33 18.30 10.43
CA GLN A 23 -7.58 19.56 10.33
C GLN A 23 -8.28 20.69 11.09
N THR A 24 -9.57 20.87 10.89
CA THR A 24 -10.33 21.92 11.59
C THR A 24 -10.63 21.60 13.04
N GLY A 25 -10.87 20.33 13.38
CA GLY A 25 -11.18 19.89 14.73
C GLY A 25 -10.01 19.98 15.69
N LEU A 26 -8.78 19.83 15.22
CA LEU A 26 -7.55 19.89 16.01
C LEU A 26 -6.91 21.28 16.00
N ASP A 27 -7.33 22.19 15.14
CA ASP A 27 -6.76 23.53 15.03
C ASP A 27 -6.75 24.26 16.37
N GLY A 28 -5.57 24.73 16.78
CA GLY A 28 -5.33 25.39 18.07
C GLY A 28 -5.49 24.49 19.31
N LYS A 29 -5.74 23.18 19.17
CA LYS A 29 -5.99 22.25 20.29
C LYS A 29 -4.97 21.14 20.39
N ALA A 30 -4.55 20.56 19.27
CA ALA A 30 -3.63 19.43 19.25
C ALA A 30 -2.87 19.35 17.92
N TRP A 31 -1.76 18.57 17.94
CA TRP A 31 -0.92 18.31 16.78
C TRP A 31 -1.17 16.87 16.30
N ASN A 32 -1.49 16.68 15.03
CA ASN A 32 -1.84 15.38 14.48
C ASN A 32 -0.61 14.60 14.00
N SER A 33 -0.71 13.26 14.01
CA SER A 33 0.19 12.34 13.30
C SER A 33 -0.44 11.96 11.99
N LEU A 34 0.25 12.20 10.88
CA LEU A 34 -0.27 12.05 9.53
C LEU A 34 0.46 10.93 8.80
N PHE A 35 -0.25 10.02 8.15
CA PHE A 35 0.34 8.98 7.30
C PHE A 35 -0.68 8.51 6.25
N TRP A 36 -0.18 8.05 5.11
CA TRP A 36 -0.99 7.37 4.11
C TRP A 36 -0.94 5.85 4.23
N GLY A 37 0.22 5.31 4.60
CA GLY A 37 0.50 3.89 4.67
C GLY A 37 1.20 3.47 5.96
N ASN A 38 1.11 2.20 6.25
CA ASN A 38 1.86 1.50 7.28
C ASN A 38 1.88 0.00 6.98
N HIS A 39 2.55 -0.79 7.83
CA HIS A 39 2.64 -2.25 7.70
C HIS A 39 1.30 -3.01 7.81
N ASP A 40 0.21 -2.36 8.17
CA ASP A 40 -1.13 -2.95 8.32
C ASP A 40 -2.12 -2.52 7.21
N GLN A 41 -1.64 -1.81 6.21
CA GLN A 41 -2.43 -1.32 5.09
C GLN A 41 -1.79 -1.74 3.77
N PRO A 42 -2.55 -1.91 2.68
CA PRO A 42 -1.96 -2.03 1.34
C PRO A 42 -1.24 -0.73 0.96
N ARG A 43 -0.39 -0.77 -0.06
CA ARG A 43 0.38 0.38 -0.53
C ARG A 43 -0.51 1.58 -0.82
N ALA A 44 -0.07 2.77 -0.38
CA ALA A 44 -0.84 3.99 -0.48
C ALA A 44 -1.16 4.37 -1.94
N ALA A 45 -0.18 4.26 -2.85
CA ALA A 45 -0.35 4.54 -4.28
C ALA A 45 -1.43 3.66 -4.93
N SER A 46 -1.56 2.40 -4.51
CA SER A 46 -2.58 1.48 -5.01
C SER A 46 -3.94 1.67 -4.35
N ARG A 47 -3.93 2.02 -3.05
CA ARG A 47 -5.15 2.18 -2.26
C ARG A 47 -5.92 3.45 -2.62
N TRP A 48 -5.21 4.54 -2.77
CA TRP A 48 -5.74 5.89 -2.97
C TRP A 48 -5.48 6.46 -4.36
N GLY A 49 -4.61 5.85 -5.14
CA GLY A 49 -4.22 6.24 -6.48
C GLY A 49 -4.58 5.21 -7.54
N ASP A 50 -3.81 5.23 -8.61
CA ASP A 50 -3.91 4.36 -9.78
C ASP A 50 -2.58 3.67 -10.13
N ASP A 51 -1.68 3.56 -9.15
CA ASP A 51 -0.32 3.03 -9.26
C ASP A 51 0.63 3.90 -10.13
N SER A 52 0.18 5.06 -10.58
CA SER A 52 1.03 5.95 -11.35
C SER A 52 1.97 6.78 -10.45
N PRO A 53 3.13 7.21 -10.97
CA PRO A 53 4.00 8.15 -10.27
C PRO A 53 3.28 9.47 -9.91
N LEU A 54 2.34 9.92 -10.75
CA LEU A 54 1.54 11.11 -10.48
C LEU A 54 0.63 10.95 -9.26
N SER A 55 0.06 9.76 -9.07
CA SER A 55 -0.71 9.44 -7.86
C SER A 55 0.16 9.48 -6.61
N ALA A 56 1.37 8.91 -6.66
CA ALA A 56 2.30 8.92 -5.54
C ALA A 56 2.72 10.35 -5.19
N LYS A 57 3.06 11.18 -6.18
CA LYS A 57 3.37 12.61 -5.98
C LYS A 57 2.20 13.38 -5.38
N MET A 58 0.99 13.16 -5.88
CA MET A 58 -0.22 13.79 -5.34
C MET A 58 -0.43 13.44 -3.87
N LEU A 59 -0.23 12.19 -3.50
CA LEU A 59 -0.32 11.74 -2.10
C LEU A 59 0.77 12.36 -1.23
N ALA A 60 2.02 12.44 -1.71
CA ALA A 60 3.12 13.08 -1.02
C ALA A 60 2.82 14.58 -0.77
N ILE A 61 2.39 15.30 -1.80
CA ILE A 61 2.02 16.73 -1.69
C ILE A 61 0.89 16.90 -0.67
N CYS A 62 -0.15 16.07 -0.74
CA CYS A 62 -1.27 16.14 0.19
C CYS A 62 -0.80 15.92 1.64
N LEU A 63 0.00 14.87 1.90
CA LEU A 63 0.50 14.56 3.24
C LEU A 63 1.32 15.72 3.82
N LEU A 64 2.26 16.23 3.03
CA LEU A 64 3.21 17.26 3.46
C LEU A 64 2.57 18.67 3.57
N SER A 65 1.40 18.87 2.97
CA SER A 65 0.66 20.14 3.03
C SER A 65 -0.36 20.21 4.17
N LEU A 66 -0.61 19.12 4.88
CA LEU A 66 -1.52 19.08 6.03
C LEU A 66 -0.80 19.52 7.30
N GLN A 67 -1.53 20.14 8.23
CA GLN A 67 -1.01 20.47 9.55
C GLN A 67 -0.88 19.21 10.42
N GLY A 68 0.35 18.85 10.78
CA GLY A 68 0.69 17.68 11.57
C GLY A 68 2.10 17.20 11.30
N THR A 69 2.51 16.11 11.95
CA THR A 69 3.78 15.43 11.69
C THR A 69 3.58 14.34 10.64
N PRO A 70 4.16 14.47 9.44
CA PRO A 70 4.05 13.43 8.43
C PRO A 70 4.95 12.24 8.77
N TYR A 71 4.38 11.04 8.68
CA TYR A 71 5.10 9.76 8.74
C TYR A 71 5.06 9.13 7.36
N ILE A 72 6.23 8.93 6.76
CA ILE A 72 6.39 8.29 5.46
C ILE A 72 6.72 6.83 5.72
N TYR A 73 5.87 5.93 5.26
CA TYR A 73 6.11 4.51 5.37
C TYR A 73 7.12 4.07 4.30
N GLU A 74 8.05 3.18 4.67
CA GLU A 74 9.10 2.69 3.77
C GLU A 74 8.56 2.24 2.41
N GLY A 75 9.12 2.79 1.33
CA GLY A 75 8.69 2.56 -0.05
C GLY A 75 7.63 3.54 -0.57
N ASP A 76 6.93 4.29 0.28
CA ASP A 76 6.01 5.34 -0.18
C ASP A 76 6.79 6.46 -0.88
N GLU A 77 8.03 6.74 -0.42
CA GLU A 77 8.96 7.70 -1.02
C GLU A 77 9.45 7.29 -2.41
N LEU A 78 9.32 6.01 -2.75
CA LEU A 78 9.66 5.47 -4.08
C LEU A 78 8.43 5.31 -4.98
N GLY A 79 7.24 5.54 -4.43
CA GLY A 79 5.99 5.23 -5.13
C GLY A 79 5.72 3.74 -5.28
N MET A 80 6.21 2.90 -4.35
CA MET A 80 5.95 1.46 -4.38
C MET A 80 4.44 1.17 -4.36
N THR A 81 4.03 0.21 -5.19
CA THR A 81 2.64 -0.21 -5.37
C THR A 81 2.36 -1.56 -4.74
N ASN A 82 1.10 -2.01 -4.77
CA ASN A 82 0.75 -3.38 -4.44
C ASN A 82 1.47 -4.36 -5.37
N ALA A 83 1.82 -5.53 -4.83
CA ALA A 83 2.44 -6.61 -5.62
C ALA A 83 1.41 -7.41 -6.43
N TYR A 84 0.13 -7.34 -6.08
CA TYR A 84 -0.95 -8.02 -6.75
C TYR A 84 -0.70 -9.53 -6.95
N PHE A 85 -0.26 -10.19 -5.90
CA PHE A 85 0.02 -11.63 -5.92
C PHE A 85 -1.14 -12.44 -6.46
N LYS A 86 -0.82 -13.44 -7.31
CA LYS A 86 -1.80 -14.24 -8.05
C LYS A 86 -2.09 -15.59 -7.42
N ASP A 87 -1.25 -16.04 -6.48
CA ASP A 87 -1.35 -17.34 -5.84
C ASP A 87 -1.38 -17.17 -4.33
N LEU A 88 -2.24 -17.95 -3.64
CA LEU A 88 -2.37 -17.91 -2.19
C LEU A 88 -1.06 -18.27 -1.47
N SER A 89 -0.21 -19.09 -2.08
CA SER A 89 1.10 -19.46 -1.53
C SER A 89 2.09 -18.30 -1.43
N GLN A 90 1.83 -17.18 -2.11
CA GLN A 90 2.65 -15.97 -2.06
C GLN A 90 2.35 -15.12 -0.83
N TYR A 91 1.18 -15.30 -0.20
CA TYR A 91 0.78 -14.58 1.00
C TYR A 91 1.38 -15.21 2.26
N ARG A 92 1.73 -14.37 3.23
CA ARG A 92 2.30 -14.74 4.53
C ARG A 92 1.45 -14.26 5.70
N ASP A 93 0.66 -13.21 5.48
CA ASP A 93 -0.17 -12.61 6.53
C ASP A 93 -1.28 -13.55 6.97
N ILE A 94 -1.26 -13.88 8.26
CA ILE A 94 -2.23 -14.81 8.86
C ILE A 94 -3.67 -14.31 8.76
N GLU A 95 -3.90 -12.98 8.77
CA GLU A 95 -5.23 -12.41 8.57
C GLU A 95 -5.75 -12.72 7.16
N SER A 96 -4.90 -12.57 6.14
CA SER A 96 -5.23 -12.87 4.74
C SER A 96 -5.55 -14.35 4.54
N LEU A 97 -4.71 -15.24 5.09
CA LEU A 97 -4.88 -16.68 4.98
C LEU A 97 -6.14 -17.18 5.71
N ASN A 98 -6.39 -16.67 6.92
CA ASN A 98 -7.60 -17.01 7.68
C ASN A 98 -8.86 -16.49 6.99
N ALA A 99 -8.85 -15.25 6.52
CA ALA A 99 -9.99 -14.68 5.81
C ALA A 99 -10.31 -15.47 4.53
N PHE A 100 -9.29 -15.85 3.76
CA PHE A 100 -9.50 -16.73 2.59
C PHE A 100 -10.20 -18.02 2.99
N LYS A 101 -9.64 -18.74 3.97
CA LYS A 101 -10.19 -20.02 4.43
C LYS A 101 -11.61 -19.91 4.98
N GLU A 102 -11.86 -18.92 5.82
CA GLU A 102 -13.15 -18.77 6.53
C GLU A 102 -14.25 -18.29 5.58
N LEU A 103 -13.99 -17.26 4.77
CA LEU A 103 -15.01 -16.66 3.92
C LEU A 103 -15.38 -17.56 2.73
N THR A 104 -14.37 -18.20 2.10
CA THR A 104 -14.64 -19.15 1.02
C THR A 104 -15.27 -20.45 1.54
N GLY A 105 -14.79 -20.96 2.68
CA GLY A 105 -15.33 -22.16 3.33
C GLY A 105 -16.79 -21.99 3.80
N ALA A 106 -17.19 -20.76 4.16
CA ALA A 106 -18.56 -20.42 4.48
C ALA A 106 -19.44 -20.12 3.24
N GLY A 107 -18.88 -20.15 2.04
CA GLY A 107 -19.60 -19.82 0.80
C GLY A 107 -20.03 -18.36 0.69
N LEU A 108 -19.39 -17.44 1.44
CA LEU A 108 -19.71 -16.01 1.43
C LEU A 108 -19.09 -15.28 0.24
N ILE A 109 -18.02 -15.82 -0.33
CA ILE A 109 -17.30 -15.30 -1.48
C ILE A 109 -16.65 -16.47 -2.23
N SER A 110 -16.49 -16.36 -3.54
CA SER A 110 -15.75 -17.37 -4.31
C SER A 110 -14.24 -17.25 -4.07
N ALA A 111 -13.49 -18.32 -4.37
CA ALA A 111 -12.03 -18.29 -4.24
C ALA A 111 -11.40 -17.24 -5.15
N ASP A 112 -11.87 -17.11 -6.38
CA ASP A 112 -11.37 -16.13 -7.34
C ASP A 112 -11.61 -14.69 -6.88
N GLU A 113 -12.85 -14.37 -6.47
CA GLU A 113 -13.18 -13.04 -5.91
C GLU A 113 -12.38 -12.73 -4.64
N MET A 114 -12.14 -13.74 -3.78
CA MET A 114 -11.32 -13.54 -2.59
C MET A 114 -9.85 -13.29 -2.94
N MET A 115 -9.32 -13.95 -3.97
CA MET A 115 -7.98 -13.64 -4.48
C MET A 115 -7.87 -12.20 -5.01
N GLU A 116 -8.88 -11.69 -5.70
CA GLU A 116 -8.93 -10.28 -6.10
C GLU A 116 -8.94 -9.34 -4.86
N CYS A 117 -9.73 -9.67 -3.84
CA CYS A 117 -9.74 -8.92 -2.60
C CYS A 117 -8.36 -8.93 -1.90
N LEU A 118 -7.69 -10.08 -1.85
CA LEU A 118 -6.34 -10.19 -1.29
C LEU A 118 -5.33 -9.34 -2.07
N ALA A 119 -5.36 -9.39 -3.39
CA ALA A 119 -4.48 -8.59 -4.24
C ALA A 119 -4.61 -7.08 -3.96
N LEU A 120 -5.80 -6.62 -3.61
CA LEU A 120 -6.08 -5.21 -3.33
C LEU A 120 -5.92 -4.82 -1.86
N ARG A 121 -6.20 -5.73 -0.90
CA ARG A 121 -6.41 -5.38 0.51
C ARG A 121 -5.46 -6.04 1.49
N SER A 122 -4.70 -7.07 1.08
CA SER A 122 -3.76 -7.73 1.97
C SER A 122 -2.66 -6.77 2.45
N ARG A 123 -2.30 -6.90 3.73
CA ARG A 123 -1.16 -6.20 4.34
C ARG A 123 0.17 -6.63 3.73
N ASP A 124 0.25 -7.82 3.16
CA ASP A 124 1.45 -8.33 2.51
C ASP A 124 1.94 -7.43 1.36
N ASN A 125 1.03 -6.70 0.71
CA ASN A 125 1.40 -5.71 -0.30
C ASN A 125 2.36 -4.62 0.24
N ALA A 126 2.24 -4.24 1.51
CA ALA A 126 3.10 -3.24 2.14
C ALA A 126 4.34 -3.86 2.82
N ARG A 127 4.45 -5.20 2.82
CA ARG A 127 5.53 -5.94 3.50
C ARG A 127 6.51 -6.61 2.55
N THR A 128 6.36 -6.36 1.25
CA THR A 128 7.35 -6.77 0.26
C THR A 128 8.69 -6.09 0.53
N PRO A 129 9.82 -6.74 0.24
CA PRO A 129 11.13 -6.12 0.36
C PRO A 129 11.19 -4.75 -0.34
N VAL A 130 11.86 -3.79 0.29
CA VAL A 130 12.10 -2.47 -0.33
C VAL A 130 12.94 -2.66 -1.58
N GLN A 131 12.56 -1.94 -2.64
CA GLN A 131 13.17 -2.04 -3.96
C GLN A 131 14.33 -1.04 -4.06
N TRP A 132 15.56 -1.54 -3.88
CA TRP A 132 16.75 -0.68 -3.89
C TRP A 132 17.28 -0.41 -5.30
N ASP A 133 17.33 -1.47 -6.11
CA ASP A 133 17.85 -1.41 -7.49
C ASP A 133 17.20 -2.50 -8.36
N ASP A 134 17.66 -2.63 -9.60
CA ASP A 134 17.19 -3.58 -10.60
C ASP A 134 17.95 -4.94 -10.53
N SER A 135 18.86 -5.13 -9.58
CA SER A 135 19.60 -6.36 -9.40
C SER A 135 18.75 -7.49 -8.79
N PRO A 136 19.23 -8.76 -8.77
CA PRO A 136 18.51 -9.87 -8.16
C PRO A 136 18.04 -9.55 -6.74
N ASN A 137 16.80 -9.91 -6.44
CA ASN A 137 16.11 -9.58 -5.19
C ASN A 137 15.96 -8.06 -4.93
N ALA A 138 15.91 -7.26 -5.99
CA ALA A 138 15.78 -5.80 -5.89
C ALA A 138 16.89 -5.15 -5.04
N GLY A 139 18.11 -5.72 -5.04
CA GLY A 139 19.21 -5.28 -4.18
C GLY A 139 18.97 -5.47 -2.68
N PHE A 140 17.85 -6.07 -2.27
CA PHE A 140 17.47 -6.18 -0.87
C PHE A 140 18.30 -7.25 -0.12
N THR A 141 18.58 -8.38 -0.76
CA THR A 141 19.33 -9.48 -0.14
C THR A 141 20.03 -10.36 -1.16
N THR A 142 21.14 -10.97 -0.77
CA THR A 142 21.82 -12.03 -1.53
C THR A 142 21.26 -13.43 -1.24
N GLY A 143 20.41 -13.56 -0.21
CA GLY A 143 19.72 -14.80 0.17
C GLY A 143 18.32 -14.91 -0.44
N THR A 144 17.53 -15.83 0.10
CA THR A 144 16.11 -15.96 -0.26
C THR A 144 15.28 -14.96 0.55
N PRO A 145 14.51 -14.06 -0.08
CA PRO A 145 13.63 -13.16 0.64
C PRO A 145 12.56 -13.94 1.41
N TRP A 146 12.11 -13.42 2.56
CA TRP A 146 11.09 -14.07 3.38
C TRP A 146 9.71 -14.16 2.70
N MET A 147 9.45 -13.27 1.74
CA MET A 147 8.29 -13.31 0.86
C MET A 147 8.68 -12.85 -0.56
N PRO A 148 7.84 -13.13 -1.58
CA PRO A 148 8.13 -12.68 -2.94
C PRO A 148 8.25 -11.16 -3.04
N LEU A 149 9.11 -10.70 -3.95
CA LEU A 149 9.19 -9.29 -4.30
C LEU A 149 7.98 -8.85 -5.11
N ASN A 150 7.75 -7.54 -5.13
CA ASN A 150 6.90 -6.95 -6.14
C ASN A 150 7.62 -7.04 -7.50
N PRO A 151 7.00 -7.62 -8.54
CA PRO A 151 7.66 -7.82 -9.83
C PRO A 151 8.03 -6.53 -10.56
N ASN A 152 7.49 -5.39 -10.15
CA ASN A 152 7.79 -4.09 -10.76
C ASN A 152 9.08 -3.42 -10.23
N TYR A 153 9.91 -4.12 -9.46
CA TYR A 153 11.16 -3.57 -8.94
C TYR A 153 12.16 -3.16 -10.03
N HIS A 154 12.01 -3.68 -11.25
CA HIS A 154 12.79 -3.25 -12.42
C HIS A 154 12.45 -1.83 -12.89
N GLU A 155 11.27 -1.31 -12.51
CA GLU A 155 10.77 0.01 -12.93
C GLU A 155 10.69 0.99 -11.76
N ILE A 156 10.37 0.48 -10.56
CA ILE A 156 10.21 1.28 -9.35
C ILE A 156 11.26 0.84 -8.34
N ASN A 157 12.32 1.62 -8.19
CA ASN A 157 13.38 1.36 -7.23
C ASN A 157 14.14 2.63 -6.86
N ALA A 158 14.92 2.58 -5.78
CA ALA A 158 15.63 3.74 -5.27
C ALA A 158 16.71 4.25 -6.23
N GLU A 159 17.42 3.37 -6.94
CA GLU A 159 18.47 3.76 -7.89
C GLU A 159 17.88 4.59 -9.04
N GLN A 160 16.76 4.13 -9.62
CA GLN A 160 16.07 4.87 -10.69
C GLN A 160 15.46 6.18 -10.17
N ALA A 161 14.85 6.16 -8.99
CA ALA A 161 14.28 7.36 -8.39
C ALA A 161 15.35 8.44 -8.14
N LEU A 162 16.53 8.06 -7.68
CA LEU A 162 17.67 9.00 -7.49
C LEU A 162 18.23 9.55 -8.80
N ALA A 163 18.12 8.80 -9.89
CA ALA A 163 18.59 9.23 -11.21
C ALA A 163 17.58 10.11 -11.97
N ASP A 164 16.31 10.07 -11.58
CA ASP A 164 15.23 10.82 -12.23
C ASP A 164 14.87 12.07 -11.42
N PRO A 165 15.16 13.29 -11.92
CA PRO A 165 14.79 14.53 -11.24
C PRO A 165 13.27 14.73 -11.12
N ASP A 166 12.49 13.99 -11.90
CA ASP A 166 11.03 14.00 -11.89
C ASP A 166 10.44 12.78 -11.11
N SER A 167 11.22 12.08 -10.28
CA SER A 167 10.73 11.01 -9.41
C SER A 167 9.79 11.52 -8.30
N VAL A 168 9.23 10.59 -7.54
CA VAL A 168 8.36 10.89 -6.38
C VAL A 168 9.12 11.64 -5.28
#